data_0a6ff015c4f33963f87b7ac38d1d78db
#
_entry.id   0a6ff015c4f33963f87b7ac38d1d78db
#
_cell.length_a   1.000
_cell.length_b   1.000
_cell.length_c   1.000
_cell.angle_alpha   90.00
_cell.angle_beta   90.00
_cell.angle_gamma   90.00
#
_symmetry.space_group_name_H-M   'P 1'
#
loop_
_entity.id
_entity.type
_entity.pdbx_description
1 polymer ?
#
loop_
_entity_poly.entity_id
_entity_poly.type
_entity_poly.pdbx_seq_one_letter_code
_entity_poly.pdbx_strand_id
1 'polypeptide(L)'
;MSKQYLLTERQKGEVDSLEYQQKVLTELNKVCSIYSLYLSKKGNEFFLVETDQDLVEIGKGGFADIFLQKSTGLVLKKLNEDSVRHESLRSRFRREFEITKSCSDIESIINVYDFNIDNYSYTMEKADFTLANYIKESELPDESKFNILRQILHTISLVHKRGILHRDLSPTNIFFINGIVKTTRENDMPPVK
;
A
#
# COMPACT_ATOMS: atom_id res chain seq x y z
N MET A 1 7.50 23.74 13.29
CA MET A 1 6.23 24.45 12.99
C MET A 1 5.82 24.10 11.57
N SER A 2 4.63 23.53 11.36
CA SER A 2 4.12 23.26 10.02
C SER A 2 3.80 24.58 9.30
N LYS A 3 4.25 24.72 8.05
CA LYS A 3 3.87 25.86 7.21
C LYS A 3 2.49 25.64 6.63
N GLN A 4 1.68 26.68 6.59
CA GLN A 4 0.33 26.64 6.05
C GLN A 4 0.25 27.60 4.86
N TYR A 5 -0.31 27.13 3.74
CA TYR A 5 -0.50 27.91 2.52
C TYR A 5 -2.00 28.01 2.23
N LEU A 6 -2.52 29.23 2.24
CA LEU A 6 -3.91 29.50 1.91
C LEU A 6 -4.14 29.30 0.40
N LEU A 7 -5.18 28.56 0.03
CA LEU A 7 -5.55 28.41 -1.37
C LEU A 7 -6.17 29.70 -1.92
N THR A 8 -5.81 30.02 -3.15
CA THR A 8 -6.37 31.18 -3.87
C THR A 8 -7.85 30.97 -4.21
N GLU A 9 -8.59 32.07 -4.51
CA GLU A 9 -10.00 32.01 -4.92
C GLU A 9 -10.23 31.09 -6.13
N ARG A 10 -9.32 31.06 -7.08
CA ARG A 10 -9.38 30.17 -8.24
C ARG A 10 -9.26 28.69 -7.82
N GLN A 11 -8.36 28.37 -6.91
CA GLN A 11 -8.18 27.02 -6.38
C GLN A 11 -9.38 26.58 -5.51
N LYS A 12 -10.00 27.53 -4.78
CA LYS A 12 -11.25 27.30 -4.03
C LYS A 12 -12.41 26.95 -4.96
N GLY A 13 -12.57 27.67 -6.07
CA GLY A 13 -13.64 27.41 -7.04
C GLY A 13 -13.57 26.02 -7.68
N GLU A 14 -12.37 25.46 -7.83
CA GLU A 14 -12.15 24.10 -8.29
C GLU A 14 -12.49 23.04 -7.20
N VAL A 15 -12.42 23.41 -5.92
CA VAL A 15 -12.69 22.53 -4.77
C VAL A 15 -14.15 22.60 -4.30
N ASP A 16 -14.88 23.69 -4.58
CA ASP A 16 -16.23 23.95 -4.05
C ASP A 16 -17.38 23.27 -4.81
N SER A 17 -17.15 22.65 -5.97
CA SER A 17 -18.21 21.87 -6.62
C SER A 17 -18.41 20.52 -5.90
N LEU A 18 -19.62 20.26 -5.42
CA LEU A 18 -19.98 19.14 -4.55
C LEU A 18 -19.65 17.75 -5.13
N GLU A 19 -19.72 17.55 -6.43
CA GLU A 19 -19.31 16.30 -7.12
C GLU A 19 -17.79 16.14 -7.17
N TYR A 20 -17.08 17.25 -7.14
CA TYR A 20 -15.63 17.32 -7.18
C TYR A 20 -15.00 17.05 -5.80
N GLN A 21 -15.72 17.38 -4.71
CA GLN A 21 -15.14 17.40 -3.35
C GLN A 21 -14.64 16.03 -2.86
N GLN A 22 -15.36 14.95 -3.08
CA GLN A 22 -14.93 13.65 -2.55
C GLN A 22 -13.83 13.01 -3.41
N LYS A 23 -13.97 13.09 -4.73
CA LYS A 23 -13.01 12.47 -5.65
C LYS A 23 -11.69 13.23 -5.72
N VAL A 24 -11.77 14.55 -5.79
CA VAL A 24 -10.60 15.45 -5.87
C VAL A 24 -9.91 15.61 -4.52
N LEU A 25 -10.64 15.64 -3.41
CA LEU A 25 -10.01 15.61 -2.08
C LEU A 25 -9.20 14.33 -1.86
N THR A 26 -9.71 13.19 -2.33
CA THR A 26 -8.98 11.93 -2.26
C THR A 26 -7.74 11.93 -3.16
N GLU A 27 -7.86 12.42 -4.38
CA GLU A 27 -6.72 12.51 -5.32
C GLU A 27 -5.73 13.62 -4.91
N LEU A 28 -6.20 14.78 -4.49
CA LEU A 28 -5.34 15.84 -3.95
C LEU A 28 -4.63 15.40 -2.67
N ASN A 29 -5.29 14.69 -1.77
CA ASN A 29 -4.64 14.15 -0.58
C ASN A 29 -3.57 13.12 -0.92
N LYS A 30 -3.77 12.28 -1.94
CA LYS A 30 -2.74 11.37 -2.44
C LYS A 30 -1.53 12.14 -2.99
N VAL A 31 -1.76 13.12 -3.85
CA VAL A 31 -0.68 13.95 -4.42
C VAL A 31 -0.01 14.79 -3.33
N CYS A 32 -0.78 15.42 -2.46
CA CYS A 32 -0.27 16.22 -1.34
C CYS A 32 0.55 15.36 -0.36
N SER A 33 0.14 14.12 -0.10
CA SER A 33 0.87 13.22 0.79
C SER A 33 2.28 12.87 0.27
N ILE A 34 2.43 12.73 -1.06
CA ILE A 34 3.74 12.52 -1.71
C ILE A 34 4.70 13.69 -1.44
N TYR A 35 4.18 14.91 -1.36
CA TYR A 35 4.95 16.14 -1.14
C TYR A 35 4.96 16.61 0.31
N SER A 36 4.56 15.79 1.27
CA SER A 36 4.44 16.18 2.68
C SER A 36 3.41 17.28 2.95
N LEU A 37 2.42 17.38 2.09
CA LEU A 37 1.32 18.33 2.20
C LEU A 37 0.03 17.58 2.46
N TYR A 38 -0.89 18.17 3.21
CA TYR A 38 -2.27 17.71 3.29
C TYR A 38 -3.23 18.89 3.20
N LEU A 39 -4.42 18.64 2.67
CA LEU A 39 -5.46 19.64 2.58
C LEU A 39 -6.21 19.69 3.91
N SER A 40 -6.27 20.87 4.52
CA SER A 40 -7.02 21.14 5.74
C SER A 40 -8.10 22.19 5.46
N LYS A 41 -9.31 21.96 6.01
CA LYS A 41 -10.42 22.93 5.95
C LYS A 41 -10.60 23.57 7.33
N LYS A 42 -10.61 24.89 7.37
CA LYS A 42 -10.89 25.66 8.59
C LYS A 42 -11.96 26.74 8.28
N GLY A 43 -13.18 26.48 8.72
CA GLY A 43 -14.32 27.29 8.29
C GLY A 43 -14.58 27.14 6.78
N ASN A 44 -14.61 28.24 6.05
CA ASN A 44 -14.74 28.26 4.59
C ASN A 44 -13.39 28.36 3.85
N GLU A 45 -12.29 28.25 4.58
CA GLU A 45 -10.95 28.37 3.98
C GLU A 45 -10.28 27.01 3.88
N PHE A 46 -9.56 26.80 2.77
CA PHE A 46 -8.75 25.62 2.52
C PHE A 46 -7.27 26.00 2.61
N PHE A 47 -6.51 25.16 3.28
CA PHE A 47 -5.07 25.33 3.46
C PHE A 47 -4.33 24.08 3.02
N LEU A 48 -3.24 24.27 2.29
CA LEU A 48 -2.20 23.25 2.18
C LEU A 48 -1.29 23.37 3.40
N VAL A 49 -1.19 22.30 4.17
CA VAL A 49 -0.38 22.26 5.39
C VAL A 49 0.82 21.37 5.14
N GLU A 50 2.01 21.93 5.26
CA GLU A 50 3.25 21.17 5.21
C GLU A 50 3.42 20.41 6.54
N THR A 51 3.69 19.10 6.45
CA THR A 51 3.92 18.25 7.62
C THR A 51 5.37 17.80 7.67
N ASP A 52 5.97 17.90 8.85
CA ASP A 52 7.30 17.35 9.13
C ASP A 52 7.27 15.85 9.45
N GLN A 53 6.08 15.22 9.40
CA GLN A 53 5.96 13.79 9.68
C GLN A 53 6.63 12.97 8.59
N ASP A 54 7.48 12.06 9.01
CA ASP A 54 8.18 11.11 8.12
C ASP A 54 7.20 10.09 7.51
N LEU A 55 6.15 9.72 8.26
CA LEU A 55 5.12 8.77 7.83
C LEU A 55 3.91 9.48 7.22
N VAL A 56 3.58 9.12 5.99
CA VAL A 56 2.41 9.59 5.26
C VAL A 56 1.51 8.40 4.96
N GLU A 57 0.25 8.44 5.39
CA GLU A 57 -0.74 7.41 5.07
C GLU A 57 -1.01 7.40 3.56
N ILE A 58 -0.78 6.26 2.91
CA ILE A 58 -0.99 6.05 1.47
C ILE A 58 -2.07 5.01 1.19
N GLY A 59 -2.54 4.30 2.20
CA GLY A 59 -3.60 3.32 2.08
C GLY A 59 -4.17 2.93 3.44
N LYS A 60 -5.45 2.58 3.46
CA LYS A 60 -6.16 2.12 4.64
C LYS A 60 -6.87 0.82 4.35
N GLY A 61 -6.56 -0.21 5.12
CA GLY A 61 -7.16 -1.53 5.00
C GLY A 61 -8.05 -1.89 6.20
N GLY A 62 -8.76 -3.01 6.09
CA GLY A 62 -9.60 -3.52 7.19
C GLY A 62 -8.78 -3.92 8.43
N PHE A 63 -7.55 -4.37 8.26
CA PHE A 63 -6.70 -4.88 9.34
C PHE A 63 -5.44 -4.07 9.57
N ALA A 64 -4.89 -3.45 8.53
CA ALA A 64 -3.64 -2.72 8.60
C ALA A 64 -3.70 -1.46 7.74
N ASP A 65 -3.03 -0.43 8.20
CA ASP A 65 -2.84 0.84 7.52
C ASP A 65 -1.45 0.87 6.87
N ILE A 66 -1.35 1.54 5.74
CA ILE A 66 -0.15 1.59 4.91
C ILE A 66 0.38 3.02 4.88
N PHE A 67 1.64 3.19 5.22
CA PHE A 67 2.31 4.48 5.26
C PHE A 67 3.55 4.48 4.35
N LEU A 68 3.80 5.60 3.70
CA LEU A 68 5.08 5.88 3.06
C LEU A 68 6.01 6.53 4.09
N GLN A 69 7.18 5.95 4.29
CA GLN A 69 8.26 6.56 5.05
C GLN A 69 9.13 7.40 4.11
N LYS A 70 9.03 8.73 4.21
CA LYS A 70 9.66 9.66 3.28
C LYS A 70 11.19 9.62 3.34
N SER A 71 11.74 9.47 4.52
CA SER A 71 13.20 9.43 4.76
C SER A 71 13.89 8.25 4.09
N THR A 72 13.21 7.11 3.99
CA THR A 72 13.77 5.87 3.43
C THR A 72 13.20 5.50 2.06
N GLY A 73 12.05 6.07 1.69
CA GLY A 73 11.28 5.66 0.51
C GLY A 73 10.59 4.30 0.66
N LEU A 74 10.66 3.69 1.84
CA LEU A 74 10.02 2.40 2.13
C LEU A 74 8.55 2.59 2.50
N VAL A 75 7.80 1.51 2.39
CA VAL A 75 6.42 1.43 2.86
C VAL A 75 6.41 0.75 4.22
N LEU A 76 5.72 1.36 5.19
CA LEU A 76 5.42 0.78 6.49
C LEU A 76 3.99 0.24 6.46
N LYS A 77 3.82 -1.06 6.67
CA LYS A 77 2.53 -1.70 6.94
C LYS A 77 2.39 -1.87 8.45
N LYS A 78 1.28 -1.39 9.02
CA LYS A 78 1.05 -1.39 10.46
C LYS A 78 -0.36 -1.86 10.76
N LEU A 79 -0.52 -2.78 11.71
CA LEU A 79 -1.86 -3.14 12.21
C LEU A 79 -2.57 -1.90 12.75
N ASN A 80 -3.85 -1.74 12.39
CA ASN A 80 -4.67 -0.68 12.95
C ASN A 80 -4.99 -0.94 14.43
N GLU A 81 -5.46 0.09 15.15
CA GLU A 81 -5.68 0.03 16.59
C GLU A 81 -6.65 -1.07 17.04
N ASP A 82 -7.66 -1.36 16.23
CA ASP A 82 -8.63 -2.43 16.56
C ASP A 82 -8.00 -3.81 16.34
N SER A 83 -7.29 -4.01 15.26
CA SER A 83 -6.64 -5.29 14.92
C SER A 83 -5.53 -5.67 15.91
N VAL A 84 -4.78 -4.69 16.42
CA VAL A 84 -3.73 -4.93 17.44
C VAL A 84 -4.28 -5.57 18.72
N ARG A 85 -5.54 -5.33 19.08
CA ARG A 85 -6.17 -5.92 20.27
C ARG A 85 -6.43 -7.43 20.15
N HIS A 86 -6.48 -7.95 18.91
CA HIS A 86 -6.78 -9.35 18.64
C HIS A 86 -5.50 -10.17 18.45
N GLU A 87 -5.24 -11.12 19.34
CA GLU A 87 -4.05 -11.98 19.30
C GLU A 87 -3.94 -12.77 17.98
N SER A 88 -5.07 -13.28 17.47
CA SER A 88 -5.13 -13.99 16.21
C SER A 88 -4.65 -13.13 15.02
N LEU A 89 -5.01 -11.84 14.99
CA LEU A 89 -4.58 -10.91 13.94
C LEU A 89 -3.11 -10.55 14.09
N ARG A 90 -2.61 -10.35 15.32
CA ARG A 90 -1.18 -10.14 15.56
C ARG A 90 -0.34 -11.33 15.09
N SER A 91 -0.76 -12.54 15.45
CA SER A 91 -0.08 -13.78 15.05
C SER A 91 -0.09 -13.97 13.54
N ARG A 92 -1.22 -13.69 12.88
CA ARG A 92 -1.36 -13.74 11.42
C ARG A 92 -0.43 -12.72 10.74
N PHE A 93 -0.41 -11.49 11.22
CA PHE A 93 0.41 -10.40 10.67
C PHE A 93 1.91 -10.70 10.78
N ARG A 94 2.35 -11.20 11.94
CA ARG A 94 3.74 -11.63 12.14
C ARG A 94 4.11 -12.78 11.21
N ARG A 95 3.23 -13.78 11.07
CA ARG A 95 3.45 -14.92 10.19
C ARG A 95 3.50 -14.51 8.71
N GLU A 96 2.66 -13.57 8.29
CA GLU A 96 2.74 -12.97 6.95
C GLU A 96 4.14 -12.42 6.68
N PHE A 97 4.68 -11.61 7.59
CA PHE A 97 6.03 -11.08 7.50
C PHE A 97 7.09 -12.20 7.43
N GLU A 98 7.07 -13.14 8.38
CA GLU A 98 8.08 -14.21 8.48
C GLU A 98 8.12 -15.05 7.21
N ILE A 99 6.97 -15.38 6.63
CA ILE A 99 6.91 -16.17 5.42
C ILE A 99 7.35 -15.36 4.20
N THR A 100 6.89 -14.12 4.07
CA THR A 100 7.35 -13.25 2.98
C THR A 100 8.86 -13.08 3.05
N LYS A 101 9.42 -12.86 4.24
CA LYS A 101 10.87 -12.77 4.47
C LYS A 101 11.61 -14.05 4.07
N SER A 102 11.04 -15.22 4.35
CA SER A 102 11.65 -16.51 3.98
C SER A 102 11.69 -16.75 2.46
N CYS A 103 10.97 -15.95 1.68
CA CYS A 103 10.94 -16.00 0.22
C CYS A 103 11.73 -14.85 -0.43
N SER A 104 12.57 -14.15 0.31
CA SER A 104 13.31 -12.95 -0.17
C SER A 104 14.31 -13.23 -1.31
N ASP A 105 14.66 -14.48 -1.55
CA ASP A 105 15.48 -14.93 -2.67
C ASP A 105 14.68 -15.14 -3.97
N ILE A 106 13.34 -15.05 -3.92
CA ILE A 106 12.47 -15.06 -5.10
C ILE A 106 12.24 -13.62 -5.52
N GLU A 107 12.81 -13.18 -6.64
CA GLU A 107 12.74 -11.81 -7.14
C GLU A 107 11.31 -11.28 -7.28
N SER A 108 10.37 -12.15 -7.64
CA SER A 108 8.95 -11.84 -7.82
C SER A 108 8.12 -11.87 -6.52
N ILE A 109 8.76 -11.96 -5.36
CA ILE A 109 8.15 -11.70 -4.06
C ILE A 109 8.58 -10.31 -3.57
N ILE A 110 7.64 -9.58 -2.96
CA ILE A 110 7.93 -8.26 -2.39
C ILE A 110 8.96 -8.37 -1.27
N ASN A 111 9.96 -7.48 -1.27
CA ASN A 111 10.95 -7.47 -0.20
C ASN A 111 10.36 -6.86 1.06
N VAL A 112 10.50 -7.56 2.18
CA VAL A 112 10.19 -7.07 3.52
C VAL A 112 11.48 -7.01 4.35
N TYR A 113 11.61 -6.00 5.21
CA TYR A 113 12.88 -5.72 5.89
C TYR A 113 12.81 -5.93 7.39
N ASP A 114 12.24 -5.01 8.14
CA ASP A 114 12.26 -4.98 9.58
C ASP A 114 10.85 -5.11 10.17
N PHE A 115 10.70 -5.98 11.17
CA PHE A 115 9.47 -6.16 11.92
C PHE A 115 9.61 -5.54 13.31
N ASN A 116 8.67 -4.66 13.66
CA ASN A 116 8.57 -4.07 14.98
C ASN A 116 7.42 -4.74 15.76
N ILE A 117 7.77 -5.43 16.85
CA ILE A 117 6.82 -6.17 17.70
C ILE A 117 6.01 -5.25 18.60
N ASP A 118 6.53 -4.08 18.98
CA ASP A 118 5.89 -3.19 19.95
C ASP A 118 4.63 -2.53 19.38
N ASN A 119 4.67 -2.22 18.07
CA ASN A 119 3.56 -1.58 17.38
C ASN A 119 2.98 -2.42 16.24
N TYR A 120 3.41 -3.67 16.10
CA TYR A 120 3.00 -4.59 15.03
C TYR A 120 3.03 -3.94 13.66
N SER A 121 4.23 -3.57 13.24
CA SER A 121 4.49 -3.01 11.91
C SER A 121 5.69 -3.67 11.26
N TYR A 122 5.78 -3.60 9.93
CA TYR A 122 6.99 -3.96 9.20
C TYR A 122 7.20 -3.05 7.99
N THR A 123 8.45 -2.93 7.57
CA THR A 123 8.82 -2.17 6.38
C THR A 123 8.94 -3.08 5.18
N MET A 124 8.58 -2.56 4.00
CA MET A 124 8.69 -3.26 2.72
C MET A 124 9.06 -2.30 1.60
N GLU A 125 9.52 -2.84 0.47
CA GLU A 125 9.76 -2.04 -0.72
C GLU A 125 8.47 -1.37 -1.22
N LYS A 126 8.62 -0.19 -1.82
CA LYS A 126 7.50 0.57 -2.37
C LYS A 126 7.16 0.04 -3.76
N ALA A 127 5.91 -0.29 -3.97
CA ALA A 127 5.38 -0.58 -5.30
C ALA A 127 5.09 0.71 -6.08
N ASP A 128 5.25 0.65 -7.41
CA ASP A 128 4.84 1.73 -8.31
C ASP A 128 3.31 1.81 -8.37
N PHE A 129 2.65 0.66 -8.54
CA PHE A 129 1.18 0.50 -8.53
C PHE A 129 0.79 -0.96 -8.33
N THR A 130 -0.50 -1.22 -8.10
CA THR A 130 -1.07 -2.56 -8.03
C THR A 130 -1.68 -2.97 -9.37
N LEU A 131 -1.85 -4.28 -9.59
CA LEU A 131 -2.60 -4.76 -10.76
C LEU A 131 -4.05 -4.22 -10.77
N ALA A 132 -4.65 -4.06 -9.59
CA ALA A 132 -5.99 -3.46 -9.46
C ALA A 132 -6.04 -2.02 -9.99
N ASN A 133 -5.02 -1.22 -9.72
CA ASN A 133 -4.90 0.14 -10.25
C ASN A 133 -4.69 0.10 -11.77
N TYR A 134 -3.78 -0.76 -12.23
CA TYR A 134 -3.45 -0.86 -13.65
C TYR A 134 -4.65 -1.23 -14.53
N ILE A 135 -5.48 -2.19 -14.08
CA ILE A 135 -6.70 -2.60 -14.79
C ILE A 135 -7.76 -1.48 -14.84
N LYS A 136 -7.79 -0.62 -13.83
CA LYS A 136 -8.75 0.50 -13.79
C LYS A 136 -8.36 1.67 -14.69
N GLU A 137 -7.07 1.89 -14.86
CA GLU A 137 -6.54 3.07 -15.53
C GLU A 137 -6.29 2.86 -17.03
N SER A 138 -6.20 1.60 -17.50
CA SER A 138 -5.89 1.29 -18.90
C SER A 138 -6.50 -0.03 -19.36
N GLU A 139 -6.94 -0.06 -20.63
CA GLU A 139 -7.21 -1.32 -21.32
C GLU A 139 -5.88 -2.00 -21.64
N LEU A 140 -5.66 -3.16 -21.02
CA LEU A 140 -4.47 -3.95 -21.25
C LEU A 140 -4.57 -4.71 -22.59
N PRO A 141 -3.58 -4.60 -23.49
CA PRO A 141 -3.46 -5.49 -24.63
C PRO A 141 -3.37 -6.95 -24.18
N ASP A 142 -3.91 -7.88 -24.95
CA ASP A 142 -3.93 -9.30 -24.59
C ASP A 142 -2.54 -9.87 -24.36
N GLU A 143 -1.56 -9.45 -25.14
CA GLU A 143 -0.15 -9.84 -24.93
C GLU A 143 0.36 -9.44 -23.53
N SER A 144 0.02 -8.24 -23.08
CA SER A 144 0.37 -7.76 -21.73
C SER A 144 -0.32 -8.59 -20.63
N LYS A 145 -1.60 -8.92 -20.82
CA LYS A 145 -2.35 -9.79 -19.92
C LYS A 145 -1.69 -11.16 -19.77
N PHE A 146 -1.33 -11.78 -20.92
CA PHE A 146 -0.65 -13.08 -20.93
C PHE A 146 0.72 -13.03 -20.27
N ASN A 147 1.46 -11.94 -20.46
CA ASN A 147 2.78 -11.78 -19.87
C ASN A 147 2.69 -11.64 -18.35
N ILE A 148 1.76 -10.83 -17.85
CA ILE A 148 1.47 -10.68 -16.41
C ILE A 148 1.05 -12.02 -15.81
N LEU A 149 0.11 -12.72 -16.44
CA LEU A 149 -0.35 -14.04 -15.98
C LEU A 149 0.78 -15.04 -15.89
N ARG A 150 1.66 -15.09 -16.89
CA ARG A 150 2.83 -15.98 -16.90
C ARG A 150 3.77 -15.71 -15.73
N GLN A 151 4.05 -14.43 -15.44
CA GLN A 151 4.89 -14.03 -14.30
C GLN A 151 4.25 -14.46 -12.97
N ILE A 152 2.94 -14.24 -12.80
CA ILE A 152 2.20 -14.66 -11.61
C ILE A 152 2.28 -16.18 -11.44
N LEU A 153 1.97 -16.95 -12.48
CA LEU A 153 2.00 -18.42 -12.43
C LEU A 153 3.41 -18.95 -12.12
N HIS A 154 4.44 -18.33 -12.68
CA HIS A 154 5.82 -18.67 -12.37
C HIS A 154 6.13 -18.46 -10.89
N THR A 155 5.79 -17.29 -10.34
CA THR A 155 5.97 -16.95 -8.92
C THR A 155 5.25 -17.94 -8.01
N ILE A 156 3.97 -18.22 -8.30
CA ILE A 156 3.18 -19.19 -7.54
C ILE A 156 3.81 -20.58 -7.58
N SER A 157 4.32 -21.03 -8.73
CA SER A 157 5.03 -22.29 -8.86
C SER A 157 6.27 -22.37 -7.96
N LEU A 158 7.07 -21.29 -7.88
CA LEU A 158 8.24 -21.21 -7.01
C LEU A 158 7.86 -21.30 -5.52
N VAL A 159 6.82 -20.58 -5.14
CA VAL A 159 6.30 -20.55 -3.77
C VAL A 159 5.72 -21.94 -3.38
N HIS A 160 4.96 -22.55 -4.28
CA HIS A 160 4.38 -23.88 -4.05
C HIS A 160 5.45 -24.98 -3.90
N LYS A 161 6.56 -24.92 -4.65
CA LYS A 161 7.70 -25.85 -4.49
C LYS A 161 8.30 -25.82 -3.08
N ARG A 162 8.09 -24.73 -2.32
CA ARG A 162 8.50 -24.61 -0.91
C ARG A 162 7.42 -25.10 0.07
N GLY A 163 6.35 -25.69 -0.41
CA GLY A 163 5.21 -26.10 0.41
C GLY A 163 4.37 -24.92 0.93
N ILE A 164 4.50 -23.76 0.28
CA ILE A 164 3.86 -22.53 0.70
C ILE A 164 2.70 -22.24 -0.25
N LEU A 165 1.48 -22.06 0.28
CA LEU A 165 0.29 -21.67 -0.50
C LEU A 165 0.03 -20.17 -0.37
N HIS A 166 -0.24 -19.48 -1.47
CA HIS A 166 -0.45 -18.03 -1.46
C HIS A 166 -1.76 -17.61 -0.76
N ARG A 167 -2.86 -18.26 -1.01
CA ARG A 167 -4.19 -18.17 -0.40
C ARG A 167 -4.96 -16.86 -0.57
N ASP A 168 -4.31 -15.75 -0.92
CA ASP A 168 -4.95 -14.45 -1.16
C ASP A 168 -4.42 -13.80 -2.44
N LEU A 169 -4.55 -14.53 -3.53
CA LEU A 169 -4.16 -14.03 -4.85
C LEU A 169 -5.29 -13.14 -5.39
N SER A 170 -5.11 -11.83 -5.27
CA SER A 170 -6.04 -10.83 -5.77
C SER A 170 -5.30 -9.72 -6.52
N PRO A 171 -5.94 -8.97 -7.41
CA PRO A 171 -5.30 -7.86 -8.10
C PRO A 171 -4.75 -6.76 -7.17
N THR A 172 -5.25 -6.65 -5.96
CA THR A 172 -4.77 -5.71 -4.93
C THR A 172 -3.46 -6.17 -4.29
N ASN A 173 -3.15 -7.48 -4.34
CA ASN A 173 -1.96 -8.10 -3.76
C ASN A 173 -0.91 -8.47 -4.83
N ILE A 174 -1.09 -7.98 -6.04
CA ILE A 174 -0.13 -8.06 -7.13
C ILE A 174 0.37 -6.65 -7.41
N PHE A 175 1.69 -6.49 -7.37
CA PHE A 175 2.39 -5.23 -7.41
C PHE A 175 3.30 -5.15 -8.62
N PHE A 176 3.51 -3.95 -9.12
CA PHE A 176 4.52 -3.65 -10.13
C PHE A 176 5.62 -2.83 -9.47
N ILE A 177 6.85 -3.29 -9.62
CA ILE A 177 8.05 -2.63 -9.10
C ILE A 177 9.11 -2.69 -10.19
N ASN A 178 9.47 -1.53 -10.75
CA ASN A 178 10.43 -1.44 -11.86
C ASN A 178 10.10 -2.37 -13.05
N GLY A 179 8.81 -2.52 -13.38
CA GLY A 179 8.33 -3.38 -14.46
C GLY A 179 8.26 -4.88 -14.14
N ILE A 180 8.66 -5.30 -12.94
CA ILE A 180 8.56 -6.67 -12.46
C ILE A 180 7.24 -6.85 -11.71
N VAL A 181 6.52 -7.94 -12.01
CA VAL A 181 5.31 -8.33 -11.28
C VAL A 181 5.73 -9.05 -10.01
N LYS A 182 5.34 -8.48 -8.87
CA LYS A 182 5.61 -9.05 -7.54
C LYS A 182 4.32 -9.33 -6.79
N THR A 183 4.35 -10.21 -5.81
CA THR A 183 3.22 -10.49 -4.94
C THR A 183 3.64 -10.51 -3.48
N THR A 184 2.70 -10.15 -2.59
CA THR A 184 2.80 -10.44 -1.15
C THR A 184 2.16 -11.78 -0.89
N ARG A 185 2.37 -12.32 0.31
CA ARG A 185 1.65 -13.50 0.78
C ARG A 185 0.83 -13.18 2.02
N GLU A 186 -0.41 -13.62 2.03
CA GLU A 186 -1.26 -13.59 3.20
C GLU A 186 -1.61 -15.03 3.65
N ASN A 187 -1.72 -15.27 4.95
CA ASN A 187 -1.88 -16.62 5.50
C ASN A 187 -3.07 -16.69 6.45
N ASP A 188 -4.10 -17.47 6.09
CA ASP A 188 -5.31 -17.62 6.89
C ASP A 188 -5.47 -18.98 7.61
N MET A 189 -4.54 -19.94 7.46
CA MET A 189 -4.73 -21.27 8.09
C MET A 189 -3.41 -21.94 8.54
N PRO A 190 -3.51 -22.83 9.53
CA PRO A 190 -2.38 -23.66 9.95
C PRO A 190 -1.90 -24.57 8.80
N PRO A 191 -0.65 -25.05 8.83
CA PRO A 191 -0.16 -25.99 7.83
C PRO A 191 -1.07 -27.22 7.80
N VAL A 192 -1.43 -27.64 6.60
CA VAL A 192 -2.04 -28.96 6.41
C VAL A 192 -1.00 -29.99 6.85
N LYS A 193 -1.37 -30.80 7.85
CA LYS A 193 -0.54 -31.94 8.31
C LYS A 193 -0.40 -32.96 7.20
#